data_60b0fdf7819c08a2c73d315cfd80ce4f
#
_entry.id   60b0fdf7819c08a2c73d315cfd80ce4f
#
_cell.length_a   1.000
_cell.length_b   1.000
_cell.length_c   1.000
_cell.angle_alpha   90.00
_cell.angle_beta   90.00
_cell.angle_gamma   90.00
#
_symmetry.space_group_name_H-M   'P 1'
#
loop_
_entity.id
_entity.type
_entity.pdbx_description
1 polymer ?
#
loop_
_entity_poly.entity_id
_entity_poly.type
_entity_poly.pdbx_seq_one_letter_code
_entity_poly.pdbx_strand_id
1 'polypeptide(L)'
;MPQDLKYKGEQTETKIWSNVIVRENVTINRGTEAYGRTTIGSNVLLMAAAHVAHDCIISDNVIMANMATLGGHVEIQEYASLGGGVLVHQFCRIGAHVFIGGGFRAVQDVPPFILAAGEPLRYGGINSIGLKSRGFLPESLTNIKKAYREYFRSDLPRSSALEEIKSEMVSTSEIEEIINFIETSERGII
;
A
#
# COMPACT_ATOMS: atom_id res chain seq x y z
N MET A 1 -16.36 11.84 12.45
CA MET A 1 -17.32 11.85 11.31
C MET A 1 -16.53 11.70 10.03
N PRO A 2 -17.05 11.04 8.97
CA PRO A 2 -16.37 11.02 7.67
C PRO A 2 -16.29 12.42 7.07
N GLN A 3 -15.29 12.62 6.21
CA GLN A 3 -15.13 13.86 5.45
C GLN A 3 -15.90 13.84 4.12
N ASP A 4 -16.59 12.74 3.81
CA ASP A 4 -17.44 12.64 2.62
C ASP A 4 -18.65 13.59 2.75
N LEU A 5 -18.78 14.51 1.79
CA LEU A 5 -19.87 15.46 1.72
C LEU A 5 -21.26 14.81 1.50
N LYS A 6 -21.28 13.56 1.06
CA LYS A 6 -22.51 12.78 0.88
C LYS A 6 -23.00 12.11 2.13
N TYR A 7 -22.19 12.04 3.19
CA TYR A 7 -22.56 11.41 4.47
C TYR A 7 -23.78 12.11 5.10
N LYS A 8 -24.84 11.37 5.40
CA LYS A 8 -26.11 11.88 5.93
C LYS A 8 -26.43 11.39 7.35
N GLY A 9 -25.44 10.78 8.03
CA GLY A 9 -25.62 10.23 9.38
C GLY A 9 -25.90 8.72 9.39
N GLU A 10 -25.53 8.01 8.35
CA GLU A 10 -25.67 6.56 8.22
C GLU A 10 -24.98 5.82 9.38
N GLN A 11 -25.54 4.68 9.76
CA GLN A 11 -24.97 3.81 10.79
C GLN A 11 -23.77 3.07 10.23
N THR A 12 -22.58 3.62 10.48
CA THR A 12 -21.29 3.09 10.03
C THR A 12 -20.32 2.99 11.21
N GLU A 13 -19.17 2.36 11.04
CA GLU A 13 -18.25 2.12 12.15
C GLU A 13 -16.77 2.38 11.78
N THR A 14 -15.93 2.43 12.79
CA THR A 14 -14.48 2.26 12.70
C THR A 14 -14.12 1.01 13.49
N LYS A 15 -13.45 0.04 12.85
CA LYS A 15 -13.01 -1.19 13.49
C LYS A 15 -11.50 -1.20 13.62
N ILE A 16 -11.01 -1.28 14.85
CA ILE A 16 -9.58 -1.30 15.17
C ILE A 16 -9.28 -2.62 15.90
N TRP A 17 -8.30 -3.36 15.38
CA TRP A 17 -7.91 -4.65 15.93
C TRP A 17 -6.86 -4.50 17.05
N SER A 18 -6.16 -5.57 17.39
CA SER A 18 -5.29 -5.66 18.56
C SER A 18 -3.95 -4.93 18.38
N ASN A 19 -3.38 -4.44 19.46
CA ASN A 19 -2.04 -3.87 19.54
C ASN A 19 -1.80 -2.68 18.61
N VAL A 20 -2.83 -1.90 18.29
CA VAL A 20 -2.67 -0.67 17.50
C VAL A 20 -2.14 0.43 18.39
N ILE A 21 -1.08 1.11 17.93
CA ILE A 21 -0.50 2.28 18.61
C ILE A 21 -0.94 3.51 17.85
N VAL A 22 -1.70 4.37 18.53
CA VAL A 22 -2.17 5.65 18.00
C VAL A 22 -1.48 6.77 18.74
N ARG A 23 -0.71 7.59 18.02
CA ARG A 23 0.02 8.71 18.59
C ARG A 23 -0.84 9.99 18.58
N GLU A 24 -0.26 11.06 19.07
CA GLU A 24 -0.92 12.36 19.25
C GLU A 24 -1.44 12.94 17.93
N ASN A 25 -2.62 13.55 18.00
CA ASN A 25 -3.31 14.24 16.89
C ASN A 25 -3.64 13.35 15.68
N VAL A 26 -3.60 12.03 15.82
CA VAL A 26 -4.09 11.11 14.77
C VAL A 26 -5.58 11.28 14.62
N THR A 27 -6.06 11.30 13.37
CA THR A 27 -7.48 11.32 13.05
C THR A 27 -7.87 10.10 12.25
N ILE A 28 -8.98 9.46 12.62
CA ILE A 28 -9.52 8.27 11.96
C ILE A 28 -11.01 8.53 11.72
N ASN A 29 -11.43 8.53 10.47
CA ASN A 29 -12.82 8.70 10.12
C ASN A 29 -13.53 7.34 10.04
N ARG A 30 -14.79 7.30 10.43
CA ARG A 30 -15.65 6.13 10.26
C ARG A 30 -16.00 5.93 8.78
N GLY A 31 -16.44 4.74 8.42
CA GLY A 31 -16.92 4.46 7.07
C GLY A 31 -18.13 5.29 6.65
N THR A 32 -18.46 5.21 5.37
CA THR A 32 -19.70 5.73 4.77
C THR A 32 -20.60 4.58 4.35
N GLU A 33 -21.72 4.86 3.69
CA GLU A 33 -22.62 3.84 3.15
C GLU A 33 -21.91 2.88 2.18
N ALA A 34 -20.83 3.32 1.52
CA ALA A 34 -20.12 2.56 0.50
C ALA A 34 -19.55 1.24 1.04
N TYR A 35 -18.83 1.27 2.19
CA TYR A 35 -18.25 0.08 2.82
C TYR A 35 -18.77 -0.15 4.25
N GLY A 36 -19.52 0.78 4.79
CA GLY A 36 -20.08 0.72 6.14
C GLY A 36 -19.03 0.89 7.25
N ARG A 37 -17.76 0.82 6.94
CA ARG A 37 -16.69 0.86 7.95
C ARG A 37 -15.33 1.25 7.41
N THR A 38 -14.50 1.82 8.29
CA THR A 38 -13.05 1.94 8.16
C THR A 38 -12.41 0.86 9.03
N THR A 39 -11.40 0.14 8.52
CA THR A 39 -10.76 -0.97 9.24
C THR A 39 -9.29 -0.73 9.43
N ILE A 40 -8.77 -0.98 10.65
CA ILE A 40 -7.36 -0.94 11.00
C ILE A 40 -6.98 -2.29 11.62
N GLY A 41 -6.07 -2.99 10.98
CA GLY A 41 -5.56 -4.30 11.38
C GLY A 41 -4.77 -4.29 12.68
N SER A 42 -4.19 -5.43 13.03
CA SER A 42 -3.40 -5.60 14.25
C SER A 42 -1.97 -5.09 14.11
N ASN A 43 -1.35 -4.71 15.22
CA ASN A 43 0.04 -4.25 15.29
C ASN A 43 0.34 -3.02 14.39
N VAL A 44 -0.66 -2.22 14.07
CA VAL A 44 -0.50 -1.00 13.26
C VAL A 44 0.06 0.13 14.12
N LEU A 45 1.00 0.89 13.57
CA LEU A 45 1.51 2.11 14.17
C LEU A 45 1.07 3.34 13.37
N LEU A 46 0.25 4.18 13.98
CA LEU A 46 -0.12 5.48 13.45
C LEU A 46 0.64 6.55 14.23
N MET A 47 1.66 7.15 13.61
CA MET A 47 2.49 8.19 14.24
C MET A 47 1.77 9.54 14.25
N ALA A 48 2.39 10.53 14.92
CA ALA A 48 1.79 11.83 15.19
C ALA A 48 1.18 12.49 13.94
N ALA A 49 -0.05 12.97 14.08
CA ALA A 49 -0.83 13.66 13.05
C ALA A 49 -1.08 12.84 11.77
N ALA A 50 -0.95 11.51 11.80
CA ALA A 50 -1.39 10.68 10.69
C ALA A 50 -2.91 10.78 10.52
N HIS A 51 -3.39 10.67 9.27
CA HIS A 51 -4.81 10.75 8.95
C HIS A 51 -5.27 9.53 8.15
N VAL A 52 -6.34 8.89 8.63
CA VAL A 52 -7.04 7.80 7.96
C VAL A 52 -8.45 8.29 7.62
N ALA A 53 -8.73 8.50 6.33
CA ALA A 53 -10.05 8.89 5.86
C ALA A 53 -11.05 7.73 5.93
N HIS A 54 -12.30 8.01 5.55
CA HIS A 54 -13.41 7.06 5.55
C HIS A 54 -13.18 5.88 4.60
N ASP A 55 -13.74 4.74 4.94
CA ASP A 55 -13.74 3.51 4.12
C ASP A 55 -12.34 2.97 3.77
N CYS A 56 -11.29 3.40 4.48
CA CYS A 56 -9.96 2.83 4.33
C CYS A 56 -9.87 1.43 4.94
N ILE A 57 -9.03 0.59 4.33
CA ILE A 57 -8.67 -0.73 4.83
C ILE A 57 -7.15 -0.75 5.06
N ILE A 58 -6.74 -0.82 6.32
CA ILE A 58 -5.33 -0.93 6.71
C ILE A 58 -5.12 -2.33 7.29
N SER A 59 -4.28 -3.12 6.64
CA SER A 59 -3.94 -4.48 7.08
C SER A 59 -2.98 -4.49 8.26
N ASP A 60 -2.56 -5.67 8.68
CA ASP A 60 -1.71 -5.88 9.86
C ASP A 60 -0.28 -5.34 9.66
N ASN A 61 0.36 -4.95 10.75
CA ASN A 61 1.76 -4.53 10.80
C ASN A 61 2.13 -3.32 9.93
N VAL A 62 1.16 -2.50 9.55
CA VAL A 62 1.38 -1.27 8.78
C VAL A 62 1.96 -0.17 9.66
N ILE A 63 2.87 0.63 9.11
CA ILE A 63 3.43 1.82 9.76
C ILE A 63 3.07 3.05 8.92
N MET A 64 2.37 3.99 9.52
CA MET A 64 2.17 5.33 8.99
C MET A 64 2.98 6.33 9.81
N ALA A 65 4.05 6.85 9.23
CA ALA A 65 4.89 7.85 9.91
C ALA A 65 4.16 9.19 10.04
N ASN A 66 4.78 10.14 10.74
CA ASN A 66 4.18 11.44 11.06
C ASN A 66 3.57 12.12 9.84
N MET A 67 2.34 12.60 9.97
CA MET A 67 1.58 13.32 8.94
C MET A 67 1.29 12.51 7.66
N ALA A 68 1.52 11.19 7.63
CA ALA A 68 1.07 10.38 6.52
C ALA A 68 -0.47 10.43 6.43
N THR A 69 -0.99 10.70 5.24
CA THR A 69 -2.39 11.04 5.03
C THR A 69 -3.00 10.17 3.92
N LEU A 70 -4.11 9.53 4.23
CA LEU A 70 -4.88 8.74 3.28
C LEU A 70 -6.15 9.47 2.86
N GLY A 71 -6.42 9.49 1.56
CA GLY A 71 -7.75 9.78 1.04
C GLY A 71 -8.74 8.64 1.32
N GLY A 72 -10.03 8.86 1.05
CA GLY A 72 -11.05 7.81 1.25
C GLY A 72 -10.82 6.58 0.38
N HIS A 73 -11.28 5.41 0.87
CA HIS A 73 -11.21 4.14 0.14
C HIS A 73 -9.80 3.65 -0.20
N VAL A 74 -8.77 4.11 0.52
CA VAL A 74 -7.41 3.61 0.35
C VAL A 74 -7.28 2.24 1.01
N GLU A 75 -6.63 1.32 0.32
CA GLU A 75 -6.25 0.02 0.84
C GLU A 75 -4.74 -0.06 1.05
N ILE A 76 -4.30 -0.44 2.25
CA ILE A 76 -2.90 -0.66 2.57
C ILE A 76 -2.73 -2.10 3.04
N GLN A 77 -1.94 -2.87 2.30
CA GLN A 77 -1.67 -4.26 2.62
C GLN A 77 -0.59 -4.38 3.70
N GLU A 78 -0.44 -5.60 4.22
CA GLU A 78 0.37 -5.88 5.40
C GLU A 78 1.83 -5.46 5.24
N TYR A 79 2.42 -5.09 6.35
CA TYR A 79 3.82 -4.68 6.45
C TYR A 79 4.21 -3.48 5.58
N ALA A 80 3.28 -2.79 4.96
CA ALA A 80 3.60 -1.54 4.25
C ALA A 80 4.03 -0.44 5.24
N SER A 81 4.93 0.40 4.80
CA SER A 81 5.44 1.52 5.59
C SER A 81 5.40 2.80 4.78
N LEU A 82 4.65 3.77 5.26
CA LEU A 82 4.53 5.11 4.67
C LEU A 82 5.44 6.08 5.42
N GLY A 83 6.39 6.68 4.74
CA GLY A 83 7.26 7.72 5.29
C GLY A 83 6.49 8.98 5.71
N GLY A 84 7.13 9.83 6.50
CA GLY A 84 6.50 11.06 7.00
C GLY A 84 6.01 11.97 5.89
N GLY A 85 4.80 12.51 6.02
CA GLY A 85 4.20 13.40 5.03
C GLY A 85 3.83 12.76 3.69
N VAL A 86 3.76 11.43 3.60
CA VAL A 86 3.24 10.74 2.42
C VAL A 86 1.76 11.02 2.26
N LEU A 87 1.34 11.35 1.04
CA LEU A 87 -0.06 11.55 0.68
C LEU A 87 -0.53 10.44 -0.27
N VAL A 88 -1.57 9.71 0.11
CA VAL A 88 -2.15 8.66 -0.73
C VAL A 88 -3.51 9.12 -1.25
N HIS A 89 -3.65 9.18 -2.58
CA HIS A 89 -4.89 9.60 -3.21
C HIS A 89 -5.99 8.54 -2.98
N GLN A 90 -7.24 9.02 -2.92
CA GLN A 90 -8.41 8.13 -2.75
C GLN A 90 -8.42 6.99 -3.79
N PHE A 91 -8.91 5.83 -3.34
CA PHE A 91 -9.00 4.58 -4.14
C PHE A 91 -7.66 3.97 -4.57
N CYS A 92 -6.52 4.49 -4.10
CA CYS A 92 -5.24 3.84 -4.36
C CYS A 92 -5.03 2.65 -3.43
N ARG A 93 -4.31 1.66 -3.96
CA ARG A 93 -3.86 0.47 -3.22
C ARG A 93 -2.35 0.50 -3.04
N ILE A 94 -1.90 0.22 -1.83
CA ILE A 94 -0.48 0.09 -1.48
C ILE A 94 -0.24 -1.36 -1.12
N GLY A 95 0.58 -2.04 -1.93
CA GLY A 95 0.86 -3.47 -1.79
C GLY A 95 1.64 -3.83 -0.54
N ALA A 96 1.66 -5.12 -0.22
CA ALA A 96 2.33 -5.64 0.95
C ALA A 96 3.85 -5.34 0.92
N HIS A 97 4.42 -5.14 2.08
CA HIS A 97 5.85 -4.87 2.26
C HIS A 97 6.40 -3.65 1.49
N VAL A 98 5.56 -2.78 0.98
CA VAL A 98 5.97 -1.53 0.32
C VAL A 98 6.64 -0.60 1.33
N PHE A 99 7.65 0.13 0.88
CA PHE A 99 8.15 1.31 1.57
C PHE A 99 8.01 2.53 0.65
N ILE A 100 7.22 3.53 1.06
CA ILE A 100 7.15 4.82 0.37
C ILE A 100 8.00 5.82 1.14
N GLY A 101 8.95 6.44 0.46
CA GLY A 101 9.80 7.50 1.03
C GLY A 101 8.98 8.70 1.51
N GLY A 102 9.50 9.45 2.49
CA GLY A 102 8.79 10.60 3.05
C GLY A 102 8.58 11.74 2.04
N GLY A 103 7.46 12.47 2.19
CA GLY A 103 7.15 13.66 1.40
C GLY A 103 6.62 13.40 -0.01
N PHE A 104 6.38 12.14 -0.41
CA PHE A 104 5.91 11.81 -1.75
C PHE A 104 4.41 11.57 -1.81
N ARG A 105 3.84 11.63 -3.04
CA ARG A 105 2.42 11.41 -3.30
C ARG A 105 2.19 10.16 -4.13
N ALA A 106 1.37 9.24 -3.64
CA ALA A 106 0.87 8.10 -4.39
C ALA A 106 -0.48 8.45 -5.00
N VAL A 107 -0.55 8.59 -6.32
CA VAL A 107 -1.78 8.88 -7.08
C VAL A 107 -2.22 7.70 -7.95
N GLN A 108 -1.42 6.64 -7.96
CA GLN A 108 -1.64 5.35 -8.60
C GLN A 108 -1.33 4.24 -7.61
N ASP A 109 -1.67 3.01 -7.95
CA ASP A 109 -1.41 1.84 -7.13
C ASP A 109 0.09 1.55 -7.05
N VAL A 110 0.56 1.17 -5.87
CA VAL A 110 1.96 0.87 -5.59
C VAL A 110 2.08 -0.63 -5.36
N PRO A 111 2.70 -1.40 -6.27
CA PRO A 111 2.71 -2.86 -6.19
C PRO A 111 3.59 -3.37 -5.04
N PRO A 112 3.40 -4.63 -4.55
CA PRO A 112 4.02 -5.13 -3.33
C PRO A 112 5.56 -5.20 -3.40
N PHE A 113 6.22 -5.31 -2.26
CA PHE A 113 7.66 -5.54 -2.06
C PHE A 113 8.60 -4.42 -2.52
N ILE A 114 8.12 -3.29 -3.01
CA ILE A 114 8.98 -2.25 -3.57
C ILE A 114 9.29 -1.11 -2.59
N LEU A 115 10.38 -0.40 -2.89
CA LEU A 115 10.64 0.95 -2.44
C LEU A 115 10.16 1.90 -3.54
N ALA A 116 9.31 2.84 -3.18
CA ALA A 116 8.79 3.87 -4.08
C ALA A 116 9.23 5.26 -3.59
N ALA A 117 9.69 6.11 -4.51
CA ALA A 117 10.14 7.46 -4.21
C ALA A 117 10.08 8.35 -5.45
N GLY A 118 10.19 9.64 -5.27
CA GLY A 118 10.25 10.64 -6.36
C GLY A 118 8.93 11.35 -6.62
N GLU A 119 8.99 12.38 -7.45
CA GLU A 119 7.85 13.16 -7.90
C GLU A 119 7.89 13.28 -9.43
N PRO A 120 6.99 12.64 -10.15
CA PRO A 120 5.97 11.68 -9.69
C PRO A 120 6.57 10.45 -9.01
N LEU A 121 5.76 9.77 -8.16
CA LEU A 121 6.18 8.56 -7.46
C LEU A 121 6.57 7.46 -8.46
N ARG A 122 7.70 6.80 -8.22
CA ARG A 122 8.26 5.79 -9.14
C ARG A 122 8.87 4.62 -8.39
N TYR A 123 9.00 3.51 -9.07
CA TYR A 123 9.76 2.36 -8.63
C TYR A 123 11.24 2.70 -8.38
N GLY A 124 11.68 2.64 -7.15
CA GLY A 124 13.07 2.87 -6.72
C GLY A 124 13.89 1.60 -6.52
N GLY A 125 13.28 0.44 -6.69
CA GLY A 125 13.86 -0.87 -6.42
C GLY A 125 12.98 -1.69 -5.47
N ILE A 126 13.43 -2.88 -5.07
CA ILE A 126 12.74 -3.66 -4.04
C ILE A 126 13.07 -3.12 -2.63
N ASN A 127 12.15 -3.27 -1.70
CA ASN A 127 12.35 -2.94 -0.28
C ASN A 127 13.26 -3.98 0.40
N SER A 128 14.49 -4.10 -0.07
CA SER A 128 15.42 -5.17 0.34
C SER A 128 15.71 -5.19 1.85
N ILE A 129 15.73 -4.03 2.50
CA ILE A 129 15.96 -3.93 3.96
C ILE A 129 14.76 -4.48 4.71
N GLY A 130 13.56 -4.01 4.38
CA GLY A 130 12.31 -4.48 5.02
C GLY A 130 12.07 -5.97 4.78
N LEU A 131 12.27 -6.46 3.57
CA LEU A 131 12.10 -7.87 3.24
C LEU A 131 13.09 -8.77 4.00
N LYS A 132 14.37 -8.41 4.04
CA LYS A 132 15.39 -9.15 4.82
C LYS A 132 15.06 -9.19 6.31
N SER A 133 14.65 -8.06 6.89
CA SER A 133 14.29 -7.99 8.31
C SER A 133 13.09 -8.87 8.68
N ARG A 134 12.26 -9.21 7.69
CA ARG A 134 11.08 -10.08 7.83
C ARG A 134 11.33 -11.52 7.42
N GLY A 135 12.60 -11.89 7.17
CA GLY A 135 13.00 -13.27 6.93
C GLY A 135 12.86 -13.77 5.48
N PHE A 136 12.64 -12.89 4.51
CA PHE A 136 12.63 -13.30 3.11
C PHE A 136 13.98 -13.88 2.69
N LEU A 137 13.97 -15.03 2.03
CA LEU A 137 15.17 -15.72 1.58
C LEU A 137 15.87 -14.95 0.45
N PRO A 138 17.20 -15.08 0.29
CA PRO A 138 17.93 -14.45 -0.82
C PRO A 138 17.38 -14.79 -2.20
N GLU A 139 16.86 -16.00 -2.37
CA GLU A 139 16.21 -16.45 -3.60
C GLU A 139 14.93 -15.68 -3.89
N SER A 140 14.01 -15.53 -2.90
CA SER A 140 12.80 -14.72 -3.03
C SER A 140 13.13 -13.29 -3.43
N LEU A 141 14.13 -12.67 -2.79
CA LEU A 141 14.58 -11.32 -3.15
C LEU A 141 15.07 -11.22 -4.60
N THR A 142 15.77 -12.26 -5.06
CA THR A 142 16.28 -12.33 -6.44
C THR A 142 15.12 -12.44 -7.43
N ASN A 143 14.14 -13.29 -7.15
CA ASN A 143 12.95 -13.48 -7.98
C ASN A 143 12.08 -12.23 -8.05
N ILE A 144 11.78 -11.60 -6.91
CA ILE A 144 11.05 -10.32 -6.85
C ILE A 144 11.78 -9.24 -7.67
N LYS A 145 13.10 -9.13 -7.51
CA LYS A 145 13.92 -8.16 -8.25
C LYS A 145 13.90 -8.43 -9.74
N LYS A 146 13.94 -9.70 -10.17
CA LYS A 146 13.87 -10.10 -11.59
C LYS A 146 12.51 -9.71 -12.18
N ALA A 147 11.40 -10.03 -11.50
CA ALA A 147 10.06 -9.67 -11.95
C ALA A 147 9.90 -8.15 -12.13
N TYR A 148 10.30 -7.35 -11.17
CA TYR A 148 10.20 -5.90 -11.29
C TYR A 148 11.18 -5.26 -12.26
N ARG A 149 12.33 -5.87 -12.49
CA ARG A 149 13.23 -5.45 -13.57
C ARG A 149 12.56 -5.67 -14.93
N GLU A 150 11.89 -6.81 -15.11
CA GLU A 150 11.14 -7.09 -16.32
C GLU A 150 9.99 -6.10 -16.49
N TYR A 151 9.17 -5.91 -15.47
CA TYR A 151 7.99 -5.06 -15.54
C TYR A 151 8.30 -3.57 -15.75
N PHE A 152 9.34 -3.02 -15.09
CA PHE A 152 9.63 -1.58 -15.08
C PHE A 152 10.79 -1.13 -15.96
N ARG A 153 11.67 -2.04 -16.39
CA ARG A 153 12.94 -1.70 -17.04
C ARG A 153 13.23 -2.47 -18.32
N SER A 154 12.34 -3.36 -18.76
CA SER A 154 12.42 -3.93 -20.10
C SER A 154 11.96 -2.91 -21.15
N ASP A 155 12.29 -3.15 -22.41
CA ASP A 155 11.81 -2.35 -23.55
C ASP A 155 10.39 -2.75 -23.99
N LEU A 156 9.76 -3.69 -23.28
CA LEU A 156 8.43 -4.18 -23.58
C LEU A 156 7.34 -3.24 -23.04
N PRO A 157 6.18 -3.17 -23.71
CA PRO A 157 4.99 -2.64 -23.10
C PRO A 157 4.66 -3.37 -21.79
N ARG A 158 4.16 -2.67 -20.77
CA ARG A 158 3.89 -3.26 -19.43
C ARG A 158 3.00 -4.51 -19.47
N SER A 159 2.02 -4.54 -20.39
CA SER A 159 1.17 -5.72 -20.58
C SER A 159 1.96 -6.93 -21.09
N SER A 160 2.86 -6.71 -22.04
CA SER A 160 3.73 -7.78 -22.59
C SER A 160 4.75 -8.25 -21.53
N ALA A 161 5.33 -7.32 -20.78
CA ALA A 161 6.24 -7.66 -19.69
C ALA A 161 5.54 -8.52 -18.60
N LEU A 162 4.27 -8.21 -18.30
CA LEU A 162 3.49 -9.02 -17.36
C LEU A 162 3.24 -10.45 -17.88
N GLU A 163 2.91 -10.61 -19.17
CA GLU A 163 2.74 -11.94 -19.79
C GLU A 163 4.06 -12.73 -19.81
N GLU A 164 5.19 -12.06 -20.02
CA GLU A 164 6.50 -12.69 -19.94
C GLU A 164 6.83 -13.16 -18.51
N ILE A 165 6.53 -12.34 -17.50
CA ILE A 165 6.67 -12.74 -16.09
C ILE A 165 5.85 -14.01 -15.80
N LYS A 166 4.61 -14.08 -16.28
CA LYS A 166 3.72 -15.24 -16.09
C LYS A 166 4.23 -16.51 -16.76
N SER A 167 4.80 -16.37 -17.95
CA SER A 167 5.22 -17.54 -18.76
C SER A 167 6.62 -18.05 -18.40
N GLU A 168 7.53 -17.17 -18.00
CA GLU A 168 8.97 -17.49 -17.88
C GLU A 168 9.47 -17.60 -16.44
N MET A 169 8.72 -17.05 -15.47
CA MET A 169 9.16 -17.10 -14.08
C MET A 169 8.55 -18.29 -13.33
N VAL A 170 9.35 -18.87 -12.44
CA VAL A 170 8.83 -19.88 -11.51
C VAL A 170 7.76 -19.26 -10.64
N SER A 171 6.58 -19.88 -10.60
CA SER A 171 5.48 -19.47 -9.74
C SER A 171 5.88 -19.67 -8.27
N THR A 172 5.99 -18.58 -7.55
CA THR A 172 6.15 -18.53 -6.10
C THR A 172 5.06 -17.62 -5.54
N SER A 173 4.80 -17.70 -4.23
CA SER A 173 3.79 -16.86 -3.59
C SER A 173 3.99 -15.37 -3.88
N GLU A 174 5.24 -14.92 -3.89
CA GLU A 174 5.56 -13.51 -4.15
C GLU A 174 5.32 -13.12 -5.61
N ILE A 175 5.63 -14.01 -6.56
CA ILE A 175 5.39 -13.73 -7.98
C ILE A 175 3.89 -13.73 -8.27
N GLU A 176 3.15 -14.66 -7.72
CA GLU A 176 1.69 -14.69 -7.83
C GLU A 176 1.03 -13.44 -7.23
N GLU A 177 1.53 -12.97 -6.09
CA GLU A 177 1.04 -11.74 -5.46
C GLU A 177 1.32 -10.50 -6.33
N ILE A 178 2.52 -10.39 -6.93
CA ILE A 178 2.86 -9.31 -7.87
C ILE A 178 1.93 -9.32 -9.07
N ILE A 179 1.75 -10.48 -9.70
CA ILE A 179 0.89 -10.64 -10.88
C ILE A 179 -0.55 -10.23 -10.54
N ASN A 180 -1.11 -10.84 -9.49
CA ASN A 180 -2.49 -10.58 -9.08
C ASN A 180 -2.71 -9.09 -8.72
N PHE A 181 -1.77 -8.46 -8.03
CA PHE A 181 -1.88 -7.04 -7.69
C PHE A 181 -1.92 -6.17 -8.94
N ILE A 182 -1.05 -6.45 -9.92
CA ILE A 182 -0.98 -5.66 -11.17
C ILE A 182 -2.24 -5.87 -12.02
N GLU A 183 -2.72 -7.10 -12.15
CA GLU A 183 -3.92 -7.42 -12.94
C GLU A 183 -5.20 -6.81 -12.37
N THR A 184 -5.28 -6.73 -11.06
CA THR A 184 -6.47 -6.19 -10.36
C THR A 184 -6.37 -4.70 -10.08
N SER A 185 -5.34 -4.02 -10.58
CA SER A 185 -5.18 -2.57 -10.36
C SER A 185 -6.15 -1.79 -11.24
N GLU A 186 -6.99 -0.97 -10.58
CA GLU A 186 -7.95 -0.08 -11.25
C GLU A 186 -7.40 1.34 -11.47
N ARG A 187 -6.43 1.75 -10.63
CA ARG A 187 -5.81 3.08 -10.69
C ARG A 187 -4.58 3.15 -11.57
N GLY A 188 -4.16 2.00 -12.15
CA GLY A 188 -2.88 1.87 -12.83
C GLY A 188 -1.70 1.83 -11.85
N ILE A 189 -0.57 1.29 -12.31
CA ILE A 189 0.65 1.13 -11.52
C ILE A 189 1.60 2.32 -11.73
N ILE A 190 2.24 2.80 -10.65
CA ILE A 190 3.25 3.87 -10.66
C ILE A 190 4.34 3.69 -11.71
#